data_bb79b46eeee667beaa615e2158a65c81
#
_entry.id   bb79b46eeee667beaa615e2158a65c81
#
_cell.length_a   1.000
_cell.length_b   1.000
_cell.length_c   1.000
_cell.angle_alpha   90.00
_cell.angle_beta   90.00
_cell.angle_gamma   90.00
#
_symmetry.space_group_name_H-M   'P 1'
#
loop_
_entity.id
_entity.type
_entity.pdbx_description
1 polymer ?
#
loop_
_entity_poly.entity_id
_entity_poly.type
_entity_poly.pdbx_seq_one_letter_code
_entity_poly.pdbx_strand_id
1 'polypeptide(L)'
;MIKDEKIDKELQGKGVKFLPFVGDSYEHGISFDEEGNLVLGTEAKPGKKVLVLGESHYCDDDWKDEELYTFTRDVLDCYLDSEERYSWMRTFVKFERALSNTVTKFEDSKNIWKHLMFYNYLQRPLRGTQMAGDSEDYEKAKTPFFTILKLYQPDYIIVWGRRLFENLPNGKEGKYMPIIGGNSWIYRINVKQSISVLSVAHPSVGFSWRYWHEVIVEFF
;
A
#
# COMPACT_ATOMS: atom_id res chain seq x y z
N MET A 1 -2.69 -0.95 15.06
CA MET A 1 -1.42 -0.91 14.25
C MET A 1 -0.26 -1.39 15.09
N ILE A 2 0.63 -2.20 14.50
CA ILE A 2 1.85 -2.69 15.15
C ILE A 2 2.86 -1.53 15.25
N LYS A 3 3.40 -1.31 16.46
CA LYS A 3 4.50 -0.37 16.74
C LYS A 3 5.60 -1.13 17.46
N ASP A 4 6.79 -1.17 16.90
CA ASP A 4 7.99 -1.79 17.49
C ASP A 4 9.17 -0.81 17.37
N GLU A 5 9.57 -0.22 18.48
CA GLU A 5 10.62 0.80 18.51
C GLU A 5 11.97 0.29 17.99
N LYS A 6 12.27 -0.99 18.14
CA LYS A 6 13.53 -1.58 17.68
C LYS A 6 13.53 -1.65 16.14
N ILE A 7 12.42 -2.13 15.59
CA ILE A 7 12.20 -2.18 14.13
C ILE A 7 12.21 -0.76 13.56
N ASP A 8 11.50 0.17 14.20
CA ASP A 8 11.42 1.56 13.76
C ASP A 8 12.81 2.22 13.68
N LYS A 9 13.66 2.02 14.70
CA LYS A 9 15.05 2.51 14.70
C LYS A 9 15.90 1.87 13.61
N GLU A 10 15.71 0.58 13.35
CA GLU A 10 16.40 -0.12 12.26
C GLU A 10 16.00 0.46 10.90
N LEU A 11 14.70 0.67 10.65
CA LEU A 11 14.19 1.25 9.42
C LEU A 11 14.72 2.68 9.20
N GLN A 12 14.71 3.51 10.24
CA GLN A 12 15.25 4.87 10.20
C GLN A 12 16.76 4.85 9.85
N GLY A 13 17.51 3.94 10.45
CA GLY A 13 18.94 3.74 10.15
C GLY A 13 19.22 3.28 8.71
N LYS A 14 18.21 2.75 8.01
CA LYS A 14 18.26 2.35 6.59
C LYS A 14 17.69 3.41 5.65
N GLY A 15 17.40 4.61 6.15
CA GLY A 15 16.93 5.74 5.36
C GLY A 15 15.42 5.77 5.11
N VAL A 16 14.65 4.96 5.83
CA VAL A 16 13.17 5.04 5.79
C VAL A 16 12.75 6.29 6.54
N LYS A 17 12.18 7.26 5.82
CA LYS A 17 11.68 8.53 6.37
C LYS A 17 10.23 8.45 6.81
N PHE A 18 9.43 7.63 6.17
CA PHE A 18 8.04 7.38 6.52
C PHE A 18 7.90 5.93 6.99
N LEU A 19 7.75 5.75 8.31
CA LEU A 19 7.53 4.40 8.85
C LEU A 19 6.18 3.85 8.35
N PRO A 20 6.13 2.59 7.90
CA PRO A 20 4.91 2.02 7.36
C PRO A 20 3.82 1.91 8.44
N PHE A 21 2.57 2.04 8.01
CA PHE A 21 1.45 1.54 8.78
C PHE A 21 1.36 0.02 8.58
N VAL A 22 1.33 -0.72 9.68
CA VAL A 22 1.20 -2.20 9.67
C VAL A 22 0.03 -2.56 10.56
N GLY A 23 -1.02 -3.12 10.01
CA GLY A 23 -2.20 -3.53 10.76
C GLY A 23 -1.90 -4.65 11.75
N ASP A 24 -2.65 -4.73 12.85
CA ASP A 24 -2.40 -5.68 13.95
C ASP A 24 -2.53 -7.15 13.50
N SER A 25 -3.32 -7.40 12.47
CA SER A 25 -3.55 -8.72 11.88
C SER A 25 -2.88 -8.89 10.50
N TYR A 26 -1.86 -8.06 10.19
CA TYR A 26 -1.16 -8.11 8.91
C TYR A 26 -0.60 -9.51 8.58
N GLU A 27 -0.08 -10.21 9.58
CA GLU A 27 0.44 -11.58 9.41
C GLU A 27 -0.65 -12.60 9.03
N HIS A 28 -1.91 -12.30 9.34
CA HIS A 28 -3.04 -13.14 8.93
C HIS A 28 -3.47 -12.86 7.48
N GLY A 29 -3.21 -11.66 6.97
CA GLY A 29 -3.46 -11.27 5.58
C GLY A 29 -4.91 -11.33 5.15
N ILE A 30 -5.13 -11.33 3.82
CA ILE A 30 -6.44 -11.41 3.18
C ILE A 30 -6.46 -12.47 2.08
N SER A 31 -7.65 -12.93 1.70
CA SER A 31 -7.90 -13.78 0.53
C SER A 31 -9.26 -13.44 -0.08
N PHE A 32 -9.62 -14.14 -1.14
CA PHE A 32 -10.95 -14.08 -1.73
C PHE A 32 -11.54 -15.49 -1.77
N ASP A 33 -12.86 -15.61 -1.56
CA ASP A 33 -13.58 -16.87 -1.74
C ASP A 33 -13.89 -17.12 -3.24
N GLU A 34 -14.59 -18.22 -3.54
CA GLU A 34 -14.94 -18.63 -4.91
C GLU A 34 -15.86 -17.63 -5.61
N GLU A 35 -16.65 -16.88 -4.84
CA GLU A 35 -17.52 -15.81 -5.31
C GLU A 35 -16.82 -14.46 -5.42
N GLY A 36 -15.54 -14.37 -5.06
CA GLY A 36 -14.74 -13.15 -5.07
C GLY A 36 -14.96 -12.24 -3.85
N ASN A 37 -15.62 -12.71 -2.80
CA ASN A 37 -15.78 -11.90 -1.60
C ASN A 37 -14.47 -11.84 -0.79
N LEU A 38 -14.18 -10.67 -0.23
CA LEU A 38 -13.02 -10.49 0.65
C LEU A 38 -13.14 -11.33 1.91
N VAL A 39 -12.13 -12.14 2.17
CA VAL A 39 -11.99 -12.94 3.40
C VAL A 39 -10.80 -12.41 4.19
N LEU A 40 -11.06 -11.96 5.42
CA LEU A 40 -10.03 -11.55 6.36
C LEU A 40 -9.42 -12.81 6.99
N GLY A 41 -8.10 -12.95 6.89
CA GLY A 41 -7.39 -14.11 7.39
C GLY A 41 -7.39 -14.19 8.91
N THR A 42 -7.15 -15.39 9.41
CA THR A 42 -7.02 -15.68 10.86
C THR A 42 -5.77 -16.51 11.10
N GLU A 43 -5.35 -16.67 12.34
CA GLU A 43 -4.23 -17.55 12.70
C GLU A 43 -4.44 -18.99 12.18
N ALA A 44 -5.67 -19.51 12.26
CA ALA A 44 -6.02 -20.87 11.81
C ALA A 44 -6.13 -20.99 10.27
N LYS A 45 -6.46 -19.89 9.59
CA LYS A 45 -6.62 -19.84 8.14
C LYS A 45 -6.03 -18.52 7.61
N PRO A 46 -4.71 -18.41 7.49
CA PRO A 46 -4.08 -17.20 6.99
C PRO A 46 -4.35 -17.00 5.49
N GLY A 47 -4.49 -15.76 5.10
CA GLY A 47 -4.53 -15.31 3.72
C GLY A 47 -3.14 -14.87 3.23
N LYS A 48 -3.11 -13.89 2.31
CA LYS A 48 -1.91 -13.29 1.74
C LYS A 48 -1.60 -11.95 2.39
N LYS A 49 -0.36 -11.71 2.74
CA LYS A 49 0.13 -10.43 3.25
C LYS A 49 0.18 -9.42 2.12
N VAL A 50 -0.52 -8.30 2.28
CA VAL A 50 -0.65 -7.28 1.24
C VAL A 50 -0.06 -5.96 1.69
N LEU A 51 0.90 -5.46 0.91
CA LEU A 51 1.37 -4.09 0.96
C LEU A 51 0.59 -3.24 -0.04
N VAL A 52 -0.09 -2.22 0.44
CA VAL A 52 -0.65 -1.14 -0.37
C VAL A 52 0.41 -0.05 -0.50
N LEU A 53 0.80 0.28 -1.72
CA LEU A 53 1.90 1.20 -1.99
C LEU A 53 1.38 2.48 -2.65
N GLY A 54 1.45 3.59 -1.91
CA GLY A 54 1.23 4.95 -2.41
C GLY A 54 2.52 5.59 -2.92
N GLU A 55 2.41 6.73 -3.62
CA GLU A 55 3.57 7.42 -4.16
C GLU A 55 4.25 8.30 -3.11
N SER A 56 3.50 9.23 -2.51
CA SER A 56 4.02 10.18 -1.52
C SER A 56 2.92 10.75 -0.64
N HIS A 57 3.33 11.40 0.43
CA HIS A 57 2.49 12.35 1.16
C HIS A 57 2.52 13.72 0.49
N TYR A 58 1.47 14.51 0.72
CA TYR A 58 1.37 15.88 0.24
C TYR A 58 1.32 16.84 1.42
N CYS A 59 2.12 17.89 1.35
CA CYS A 59 2.18 18.88 2.38
C CYS A 59 2.66 20.22 1.87
N ASP A 60 2.04 21.29 2.34
CA ASP A 60 2.32 22.66 1.90
C ASP A 60 3.37 23.37 2.81
N ASP A 61 3.68 22.80 3.97
CA ASP A 61 4.54 23.40 5.00
C ASP A 61 5.99 22.89 4.90
N ASP A 62 6.92 23.68 5.45
CA ASP A 62 8.32 23.26 5.63
C ASP A 62 8.42 22.29 6.82
N TRP A 63 8.78 21.05 6.54
CA TRP A 63 8.86 19.94 7.50
C TRP A 63 10.26 19.76 8.07
N LYS A 64 10.30 19.38 9.33
CA LYS A 64 11.50 18.81 9.92
C LYS A 64 11.50 17.30 9.68
N ASP A 65 12.67 16.75 9.36
CA ASP A 65 12.85 15.31 9.08
C ASP A 65 12.27 14.42 10.21
N GLU A 66 12.37 14.85 11.46
CA GLU A 66 11.89 14.11 12.62
C GLU A 66 10.35 13.99 12.69
N GLU A 67 9.63 14.95 12.10
CA GLU A 67 8.16 14.97 12.05
C GLU A 67 7.62 14.02 10.95
N LEU A 68 8.47 13.56 10.04
CA LEU A 68 8.07 12.73 8.91
C LEU A 68 7.93 11.24 9.29
N TYR A 69 8.61 10.78 10.33
CA TYR A 69 8.68 9.35 10.62
C TYR A 69 7.32 8.70 10.88
N THR A 70 6.44 9.34 11.62
CA THR A 70 5.11 8.82 11.95
C THR A 70 4.03 9.20 10.95
N PHE A 71 4.31 10.06 9.99
CA PHE A 71 3.31 10.70 9.15
C PHE A 71 2.40 9.70 8.42
N THR A 72 2.92 8.60 7.88
CA THR A 72 2.08 7.55 7.27
C THR A 72 1.13 6.94 8.29
N ARG A 73 1.61 6.67 9.48
CA ARG A 73 0.82 6.09 10.58
C ARG A 73 -0.24 7.07 11.06
N ASP A 74 0.12 8.34 11.24
CA ASP A 74 -0.78 9.39 11.71
C ASP A 74 -1.93 9.64 10.71
N VAL A 75 -1.64 9.59 9.41
CA VAL A 75 -2.66 9.68 8.35
C VAL A 75 -3.64 8.51 8.44
N LEU A 76 -3.15 7.28 8.60
CA LEU A 76 -4.01 6.09 8.71
C LEU A 76 -4.76 6.07 10.05
N ASP A 77 -4.14 6.43 11.16
CA ASP A 77 -4.80 6.54 12.45
C ASP A 77 -5.93 7.60 12.38
N CYS A 78 -5.64 8.79 11.84
CA CYS A 78 -6.65 9.83 11.62
C CYS A 78 -7.81 9.33 10.73
N TYR A 79 -7.49 8.58 9.66
CA TYR A 79 -8.50 8.00 8.78
C TYR A 79 -9.39 6.97 9.51
N LEU A 80 -8.81 6.08 10.31
CA LEU A 80 -9.51 4.98 10.96
C LEU A 80 -10.27 5.42 12.22
N ASP A 81 -9.81 6.48 12.90
CA ASP A 81 -10.45 6.99 14.11
C ASP A 81 -11.48 8.11 13.85
N SER A 82 -11.51 8.64 12.63
CA SER A 82 -12.46 9.70 12.28
C SER A 82 -13.90 9.17 12.19
N GLU A 83 -14.81 9.89 12.80
CA GLU A 83 -16.27 9.66 12.67
C GLU A 83 -16.85 10.32 11.40
N GLU A 84 -16.06 11.17 10.73
CA GLU A 84 -16.44 11.86 9.50
C GLU A 84 -15.53 11.47 8.33
N ARG A 85 -16.06 11.55 7.10
CA ARG A 85 -15.30 11.27 5.87
C ARG A 85 -14.94 12.55 5.14
N TYR A 86 -13.71 13.01 5.30
CA TYR A 86 -13.15 14.16 4.57
C TYR A 86 -12.78 13.81 3.12
N SER A 87 -12.60 14.82 2.28
CA SER A 87 -12.36 14.64 0.85
C SER A 87 -11.12 13.79 0.53
N TRP A 88 -10.04 13.96 1.27
CA TRP A 88 -8.79 13.22 1.10
C TRP A 88 -8.92 11.72 1.44
N MET A 89 -9.83 11.37 2.35
CA MET A 89 -10.11 9.99 2.75
C MET A 89 -10.77 9.16 1.65
N ARG A 90 -11.31 9.80 0.61
CA ARG A 90 -11.98 9.12 -0.50
C ARG A 90 -11.09 8.12 -1.22
N THR A 91 -9.78 8.35 -1.22
CA THR A 91 -8.79 7.43 -1.80
C THR A 91 -8.81 6.08 -1.07
N PHE A 92 -8.75 6.10 0.25
CA PHE A 92 -8.83 4.90 1.08
C PHE A 92 -10.18 4.19 0.92
N VAL A 93 -11.28 4.93 1.04
CA VAL A 93 -12.65 4.39 0.90
C VAL A 93 -12.86 3.70 -0.45
N LYS A 94 -12.39 4.29 -1.56
CA LYS A 94 -12.56 3.68 -2.89
C LYS A 94 -11.73 2.40 -3.03
N PHE A 95 -10.53 2.38 -2.46
CA PHE A 95 -9.69 1.19 -2.46
C PHE A 95 -10.30 0.07 -1.64
N GLU A 96 -10.81 0.35 -0.44
CA GLU A 96 -11.52 -0.64 0.38
C GLU A 96 -12.71 -1.26 -0.36
N ARG A 97 -13.48 -0.43 -1.08
CA ARG A 97 -14.59 -0.91 -1.92
C ARG A 97 -14.11 -1.79 -3.07
N ALA A 98 -12.92 -1.52 -3.60
CA ALA A 98 -12.31 -2.40 -4.59
C ALA A 98 -11.83 -3.72 -3.98
N LEU A 99 -11.47 -3.76 -2.72
CA LEU A 99 -11.19 -5.02 -2.02
C LEU A 99 -12.47 -5.78 -1.68
N SER A 100 -13.45 -5.11 -1.07
CA SER A 100 -14.62 -5.77 -0.48
C SER A 100 -15.82 -5.95 -1.41
N ASN A 101 -15.81 -5.35 -2.60
CA ASN A 101 -16.94 -5.27 -3.54
C ASN A 101 -18.21 -4.64 -2.95
N THR A 102 -18.08 -3.90 -1.86
CA THR A 102 -19.22 -3.30 -1.16
C THR A 102 -18.97 -1.84 -0.78
N VAL A 103 -20.03 -1.16 -0.34
CA VAL A 103 -19.90 0.17 0.28
C VAL A 103 -19.48 -0.03 1.74
N THR A 104 -18.23 0.32 2.04
CA THR A 104 -17.63 0.16 3.36
C THR A 104 -18.15 1.20 4.36
N LYS A 105 -18.38 0.75 5.59
CA LYS A 105 -18.64 1.58 6.79
C LYS A 105 -17.34 1.74 7.58
N PHE A 106 -17.37 2.53 8.65
CA PHE A 106 -16.17 2.75 9.50
C PHE A 106 -15.60 1.48 10.10
N GLU A 107 -16.45 0.58 10.59
CA GLU A 107 -16.01 -0.70 11.14
C GLU A 107 -15.41 -1.63 10.08
N ASP A 108 -15.96 -1.62 8.87
CA ASP A 108 -15.39 -2.38 7.74
C ASP A 108 -13.99 -1.87 7.41
N SER A 109 -13.81 -0.53 7.36
CA SER A 109 -12.50 0.11 7.16
C SER A 109 -11.50 -0.35 8.21
N LYS A 110 -11.85 -0.28 9.51
CA LYS A 110 -10.97 -0.71 10.60
C LYS A 110 -10.58 -2.19 10.45
N ASN A 111 -11.54 -3.05 10.13
CA ASN A 111 -11.29 -4.48 9.98
C ASN A 111 -10.41 -4.79 8.77
N ILE A 112 -10.63 -4.15 7.64
CA ILE A 112 -9.81 -4.32 6.42
C ILE A 112 -8.38 -3.87 6.70
N TRP A 113 -8.18 -2.64 7.23
CA TRP A 113 -6.83 -2.10 7.44
C TRP A 113 -6.05 -2.80 8.55
N LYS A 114 -6.69 -3.50 9.49
CA LYS A 114 -6.00 -4.39 10.41
C LYS A 114 -5.20 -5.50 9.72
N HIS A 115 -5.60 -5.92 8.51
CA HIS A 115 -4.99 -7.01 7.75
C HIS A 115 -4.05 -6.53 6.64
N LEU A 116 -3.87 -5.21 6.50
CA LEU A 116 -3.07 -4.60 5.45
C LEU A 116 -1.87 -3.85 6.01
N MET A 117 -0.91 -3.63 5.15
CA MET A 117 0.19 -2.69 5.34
C MET A 117 0.06 -1.56 4.33
N PHE A 118 0.35 -0.32 4.75
CA PHE A 118 0.43 0.83 3.86
C PHE A 118 1.78 1.52 3.97
N TYR A 119 2.35 1.90 2.83
CA TYR A 119 3.61 2.61 2.74
C TYR A 119 3.61 3.57 1.55
N ASN A 120 4.25 4.73 1.69
CA ASN A 120 4.51 5.65 0.59
C ASN A 120 5.96 5.49 0.11
N TYR A 121 6.13 5.33 -1.21
CA TYR A 121 7.42 5.01 -1.83
C TYR A 121 8.43 6.14 -1.70
N LEU A 122 8.06 7.38 -2.06
CA LEU A 122 8.96 8.53 -1.98
C LEU A 122 9.24 8.91 -0.53
N GLN A 123 10.49 9.27 -0.26
CA GLN A 123 10.99 9.54 1.10
C GLN A 123 10.97 11.03 1.47
N ARG A 124 10.19 11.82 0.76
CA ARG A 124 9.85 13.22 1.09
C ARG A 124 8.40 13.52 0.69
N PRO A 125 7.73 14.45 1.35
CA PRO A 125 6.43 14.91 0.91
C PRO A 125 6.55 15.75 -0.37
N LEU A 126 5.49 15.75 -1.17
CA LEU A 126 5.35 16.62 -2.34
C LEU A 126 4.48 17.84 -1.95
N ARG A 127 4.76 19.00 -2.56
CA ARG A 127 4.06 20.26 -2.23
C ARG A 127 2.65 20.39 -2.82
N GLY A 128 2.15 19.39 -3.50
CA GLY A 128 0.79 19.43 -4.06
C GLY A 128 0.40 18.11 -4.72
N THR A 129 -0.89 17.86 -4.74
CA THR A 129 -1.47 16.58 -5.21
C THR A 129 -1.24 16.28 -6.71
N GLN A 130 -0.86 17.29 -7.49
CA GLN A 130 -0.54 17.12 -8.92
C GLN A 130 0.97 17.06 -9.19
N MET A 131 1.80 17.25 -8.16
CA MET A 131 3.24 17.14 -8.30
C MET A 131 3.67 15.68 -8.38
N ALA A 132 4.75 15.45 -9.10
CA ALA A 132 5.44 14.16 -9.18
C ALA A 132 6.78 14.26 -8.47
N GLY A 133 7.29 13.16 -7.98
CA GLY A 133 8.71 13.04 -7.64
C GLY A 133 9.57 13.20 -8.91
N ASP A 134 10.79 13.65 -8.75
CA ASP A 134 11.78 13.62 -9.81
C ASP A 134 12.54 12.27 -9.84
N SER A 135 13.44 12.10 -10.81
CA SER A 135 14.19 10.84 -10.95
C SER A 135 15.09 10.54 -9.74
N GLU A 136 15.58 11.56 -9.07
CA GLU A 136 16.41 11.42 -7.87
C GLU A 136 15.60 10.95 -6.68
N ASP A 137 14.36 11.43 -6.53
CA ASP A 137 13.42 10.98 -5.50
C ASP A 137 13.14 9.48 -5.61
N TYR A 138 12.83 9.01 -6.84
CA TYR A 138 12.58 7.59 -7.06
C TYR A 138 13.84 6.73 -6.85
N GLU A 139 15.02 7.24 -7.20
CA GLU A 139 16.28 6.54 -6.98
C GLU A 139 16.60 6.39 -5.49
N LYS A 140 16.47 7.48 -4.71
CA LYS A 140 16.68 7.50 -3.26
C LYS A 140 15.70 6.58 -2.50
N ALA A 141 14.50 6.39 -3.03
CA ALA A 141 13.48 5.54 -2.42
C ALA A 141 13.74 4.02 -2.57
N LYS A 142 14.62 3.59 -3.47
CA LYS A 142 14.88 2.16 -3.74
C LYS A 142 15.36 1.39 -2.50
N THR A 143 16.38 1.90 -1.82
CA THR A 143 16.93 1.22 -0.63
C THR A 143 15.91 1.12 0.51
N PRO A 144 15.21 2.18 0.91
CA PRO A 144 14.10 2.11 1.85
C PRO A 144 13.03 1.09 1.44
N PHE A 145 12.59 1.13 0.20
CA PHE A 145 11.57 0.21 -0.31
C PHE A 145 11.97 -1.27 -0.18
N PHE A 146 13.17 -1.65 -0.66
CA PHE A 146 13.61 -3.03 -0.52
C PHE A 146 13.89 -3.44 0.93
N THR A 147 14.23 -2.50 1.80
CA THR A 147 14.35 -2.74 3.24
C THR A 147 12.99 -3.13 3.82
N ILE A 148 11.92 -2.39 3.47
CA ILE A 148 10.55 -2.71 3.84
C ILE A 148 10.15 -4.10 3.33
N LEU A 149 10.39 -4.40 2.06
CA LEU A 149 10.04 -5.71 1.49
C LEU A 149 10.75 -6.88 2.16
N LYS A 150 12.02 -6.73 2.50
CA LYS A 150 12.80 -7.77 3.19
C LYS A 150 12.33 -8.01 4.62
N LEU A 151 11.92 -6.95 5.31
CA LEU A 151 11.50 -7.02 6.70
C LEU A 151 10.10 -7.60 6.86
N TYR A 152 9.12 -7.04 6.12
CA TYR A 152 7.71 -7.39 6.29
C TYR A 152 7.24 -8.51 5.36
N GLN A 153 8.01 -8.83 4.35
CA GLN A 153 7.79 -9.96 3.45
C GLN A 153 6.34 -10.08 2.93
N PRO A 154 5.78 -9.05 2.29
CA PRO A 154 4.46 -9.17 1.69
C PRO A 154 4.46 -10.26 0.61
N ASP A 155 3.32 -10.91 0.41
CA ASP A 155 3.08 -11.79 -0.75
C ASP A 155 2.71 -10.98 -1.98
N TYR A 156 1.94 -9.89 -1.77
CA TYR A 156 1.42 -9.01 -2.81
C TYR A 156 1.70 -7.54 -2.51
N ILE A 157 1.95 -6.77 -3.57
CA ILE A 157 1.97 -5.31 -3.54
C ILE A 157 0.89 -4.80 -4.50
N ILE A 158 -0.03 -3.97 -3.99
CA ILE A 158 -0.98 -3.24 -4.82
C ILE A 158 -0.53 -1.78 -4.89
N VAL A 159 -0.10 -1.35 -6.08
CA VAL A 159 0.47 -0.03 -6.33
C VAL A 159 -0.63 0.93 -6.78
N TRP A 160 -0.79 2.03 -6.07
CA TRP A 160 -1.74 3.08 -6.40
C TRP A 160 -1.17 4.05 -7.43
N GLY A 161 -1.56 3.86 -8.68
CA GLY A 161 -1.22 4.75 -9.76
C GLY A 161 -0.12 4.23 -10.69
N ARG A 162 -0.36 4.40 -11.98
CA ARG A 162 0.52 3.95 -13.03
C ARG A 162 1.88 4.64 -13.00
N ARG A 163 1.90 5.95 -12.69
CA ARG A 163 3.15 6.72 -12.59
C ARG A 163 4.12 6.10 -11.58
N LEU A 164 3.65 5.82 -10.36
CA LEU A 164 4.48 5.14 -9.37
C LEU A 164 4.95 3.78 -9.89
N PHE A 165 4.02 2.98 -10.42
CA PHE A 165 4.34 1.65 -10.93
C PHE A 165 5.44 1.66 -12.00
N GLU A 166 5.40 2.58 -12.96
CA GLU A 166 6.39 2.72 -14.03
C GLU A 166 7.76 3.17 -13.50
N ASN A 167 7.80 3.89 -12.38
CA ASN A 167 9.03 4.38 -11.73
C ASN A 167 9.57 3.47 -10.62
N LEU A 168 8.89 2.37 -10.30
CA LEU A 168 9.42 1.39 -9.35
C LEU A 168 10.70 0.73 -9.89
N PRO A 169 11.63 0.31 -9.01
CA PRO A 169 12.88 -0.33 -9.42
C PRO A 169 12.62 -1.51 -10.34
N ASN A 170 13.47 -1.66 -11.35
CA ASN A 170 13.46 -2.81 -12.23
C ASN A 170 13.95 -4.07 -11.50
N GLY A 171 13.39 -5.18 -11.81
CA GLY A 171 13.74 -6.48 -11.22
C GLY A 171 12.76 -7.55 -11.69
N LYS A 172 12.46 -7.60 -12.97
CA LYS A 172 11.14 -7.76 -13.52
C LYS A 172 11.07 -8.93 -14.46
N GLU A 173 10.35 -9.91 -14.05
CA GLU A 173 9.59 -10.71 -14.99
C GLU A 173 8.17 -10.12 -15.00
N GLY A 174 7.86 -9.28 -15.99
CA GLY A 174 6.54 -8.64 -16.10
C GLY A 174 5.55 -9.57 -16.74
N LYS A 175 4.33 -9.63 -16.23
CA LYS A 175 3.18 -10.23 -16.87
C LYS A 175 2.17 -9.14 -17.17
N TYR A 176 1.85 -8.99 -18.45
CA TYR A 176 0.68 -8.19 -18.83
C TYR A 176 -0.57 -9.03 -18.54
N MET A 177 -1.52 -8.48 -17.82
CA MET A 177 -2.82 -9.12 -17.58
C MET A 177 -3.80 -8.63 -18.66
N PRO A 178 -4.03 -9.43 -19.74
CA PRO A 178 -4.73 -8.95 -20.93
C PRO A 178 -6.23 -8.73 -20.71
N ILE A 179 -6.82 -9.41 -19.74
CA ILE A 179 -8.28 -9.39 -19.56
C ILE A 179 -8.76 -8.03 -19.06
N ILE A 180 -7.91 -7.29 -18.34
CA ILE A 180 -8.34 -6.09 -17.62
C ILE A 180 -7.36 -4.91 -17.78
N GLY A 181 -6.42 -4.95 -18.71
CA GLY A 181 -5.52 -3.82 -18.99
C GLY A 181 -4.59 -3.45 -17.82
N GLY A 182 -4.45 -4.32 -16.83
CA GLY A 182 -3.55 -4.15 -15.70
C GLY A 182 -2.16 -4.68 -15.99
N ASN A 183 -1.14 -4.00 -15.46
CA ASN A 183 0.22 -4.47 -15.49
C ASN A 183 0.59 -5.09 -14.15
N SER A 184 1.21 -6.25 -14.19
CA SER A 184 1.77 -6.91 -13.02
C SER A 184 3.18 -7.41 -13.28
N TRP A 185 3.96 -7.57 -12.23
CA TRP A 185 5.26 -8.22 -12.28
C TRP A 185 5.59 -8.93 -10.97
N ILE A 186 6.75 -9.58 -10.92
CA ILE A 186 7.22 -10.29 -9.74
C ILE A 186 8.60 -9.74 -9.33
N TYR A 187 8.74 -9.39 -8.05
CA TYR A 187 10.04 -9.20 -7.42
C TYR A 187 10.52 -10.52 -6.82
N ARG A 188 11.74 -10.92 -7.14
CA ARG A 188 12.42 -12.02 -6.45
C ARG A 188 13.36 -11.43 -5.40
N ILE A 189 12.96 -11.48 -4.14
CA ILE A 189 13.75 -10.95 -3.03
C ILE A 189 14.88 -11.93 -2.67
N ASN A 190 14.59 -13.23 -2.74
CA ASN A 190 15.57 -14.33 -2.60
C ASN A 190 15.03 -15.60 -3.25
N VAL A 191 15.75 -16.72 -3.14
CA VAL A 191 15.41 -18.01 -3.77
C VAL A 191 14.04 -18.55 -3.33
N LYS A 192 13.58 -18.19 -2.12
CA LYS A 192 12.34 -18.70 -1.52
C LYS A 192 11.20 -17.70 -1.52
N GLN A 193 11.48 -16.42 -1.81
CA GLN A 193 10.52 -15.34 -1.68
C GLN A 193 10.37 -14.57 -2.98
N SER A 194 9.18 -14.62 -3.53
CA SER A 194 8.72 -13.78 -4.62
C SER A 194 7.51 -12.97 -4.17
N ILE A 195 7.43 -11.73 -4.64
CA ILE A 195 6.36 -10.80 -4.32
C ILE A 195 5.68 -10.41 -5.62
N SER A 196 4.39 -10.68 -5.73
CA SER A 196 3.60 -10.29 -6.90
C SER A 196 3.16 -8.83 -6.77
N VAL A 197 3.30 -8.06 -7.85
CA VAL A 197 3.03 -6.61 -7.86
C VAL A 197 1.96 -6.30 -8.91
N LEU A 198 0.88 -5.66 -8.48
CA LEU A 198 -0.22 -5.22 -9.33
C LEU A 198 -0.28 -3.69 -9.36
N SER A 199 -0.38 -3.10 -10.55
CA SER A 199 -0.74 -1.70 -10.72
C SER A 199 -2.25 -1.54 -10.82
N VAL A 200 -2.82 -0.71 -9.96
CA VAL A 200 -4.20 -0.22 -10.11
C VAL A 200 -4.18 1.27 -10.42
N ALA A 201 -5.26 1.82 -10.99
CA ALA A 201 -5.39 3.27 -11.08
C ALA A 201 -5.34 3.89 -9.68
N HIS A 202 -4.83 5.11 -9.56
CA HIS A 202 -4.87 5.80 -8.28
C HIS A 202 -6.34 5.96 -7.82
N PRO A 203 -6.69 5.58 -6.58
CA PRO A 203 -8.09 5.59 -6.13
C PRO A 203 -8.67 6.99 -5.89
N SER A 204 -8.42 7.91 -6.80
CA SER A 204 -8.90 9.30 -6.80
C SER A 204 -10.04 9.49 -7.80
N VAL A 205 -9.92 10.47 -8.70
CA VAL A 205 -10.92 10.76 -9.74
C VAL A 205 -10.91 9.65 -10.79
N GLY A 206 -12.10 9.21 -11.23
CA GLY A 206 -12.23 8.20 -12.30
C GLY A 206 -11.98 6.75 -11.88
N PHE A 207 -11.71 6.48 -10.62
CA PHE A 207 -11.51 5.13 -10.12
C PHE A 207 -12.84 4.36 -10.01
N SER A 208 -13.04 3.36 -10.87
CA SER A 208 -14.16 2.41 -10.79
C SER A 208 -13.79 1.27 -9.84
N TRP A 209 -14.30 1.29 -8.62
CA TRP A 209 -13.96 0.28 -7.63
C TRP A 209 -14.49 -1.12 -8.01
N ARG A 210 -15.61 -1.25 -8.75
CA ARG A 210 -16.12 -2.55 -9.22
C ARG A 210 -15.18 -3.17 -10.26
N TYR A 211 -14.72 -2.38 -11.22
CA TYR A 211 -13.74 -2.83 -12.21
C TYR A 211 -12.43 -3.29 -11.54
N TRP A 212 -11.93 -2.49 -10.60
CA TRP A 212 -10.67 -2.84 -9.90
C TRP A 212 -10.84 -3.99 -8.92
N HIS A 213 -12.05 -4.25 -8.42
CA HIS A 213 -12.35 -5.47 -7.67
C HIS A 213 -12.11 -6.72 -8.51
N GLU A 214 -12.67 -6.80 -9.71
CA GLU A 214 -12.49 -7.93 -10.64
C GLU A 214 -11.00 -8.15 -10.94
N VAL A 215 -10.23 -7.07 -11.20
CA VAL A 215 -8.78 -7.14 -11.43
C VAL A 215 -8.04 -7.69 -10.22
N ILE A 216 -8.37 -7.22 -9.02
CA ILE A 216 -7.69 -7.64 -7.78
C ILE A 216 -8.00 -9.11 -7.49
N VAL A 217 -9.26 -9.53 -7.61
CA VAL A 217 -9.66 -10.93 -7.40
C VAL A 217 -8.92 -11.87 -8.37
N GLU A 218 -8.84 -11.51 -9.65
CA GLU A 218 -8.11 -12.30 -10.64
C GLU A 218 -6.60 -12.38 -10.35
N PHE A 219 -6.05 -11.34 -9.74
CA PHE A 219 -4.64 -11.27 -9.41
C PHE A 219 -4.25 -12.16 -8.22
N PHE A 220 -5.18 -12.43 -7.28
CA PHE A 220 -4.93 -13.25 -6.07
C PHE A 220 -5.01 -14.74 -6.35
#